data_ded9f9d998b533b5b168a2b8ff2371b4
#
_entry.id   ded9f9d998b533b5b168a2b8ff2371b4
#
_cell.length_a   1.000
_cell.length_b   1.000
_cell.length_c   1.000
_cell.angle_alpha   90.00
_cell.angle_beta   90.00
_cell.angle_gamma   90.00
#
_symmetry.space_group_name_H-M   'P 1'
#
loop_
_entity.id
_entity.type
_entity.pdbx_description
1 polymer ?
#
loop_
_entity_poly.entity_id
_entity_poly.type
_entity_poly.pdbx_seq_one_letter_code
_entity_poly.pdbx_strand_id
1 'polypeptide(L)'
;MTREAWLGVGSIATAGAIAALLLRGTASDAPSVATTGWPSPSFQLHPKAPVFPDGFGMRRVYVDAGHGAEGNTGNLSAFCEDEQDFTLRAAIRLASRLESTGRFEARVSRKDGAASYPERVRAAQEWGADAFVSVHSDVRGNAGVWSPRKGQTCPMADGGVGFAVLYSDEGSPELVEGRGRLARHVAVELASAGFVAYGGNEYGQVYAAAQDRDGVFVDRHAMDKRIFVLRRTSMPAVILETHNALHAVEALRWTEDETLEAMSAAIASALASALAEARGLSAQR
;
A
#
# COMPACT_ATOMS: atom_id res chain seq x y z
N MET A 1 40.05 -0.85 9.61
CA MET A 1 38.67 -0.84 10.11
C MET A 1 37.94 0.32 9.47
N THR A 2 37.41 0.11 8.28
CA THR A 2 36.72 1.13 7.48
C THR A 2 35.27 1.08 7.86
N ARG A 3 34.76 2.18 8.40
CA ARG A 3 33.31 2.37 8.66
C ARG A 3 32.61 2.51 7.30
N GLU A 4 31.89 1.50 6.89
CA GLU A 4 30.94 1.63 5.80
C GLU A 4 29.78 2.52 6.25
N ALA A 5 29.70 3.70 5.67
CA ALA A 5 28.54 4.58 5.83
C ALA A 5 27.36 3.99 5.02
N TRP A 6 26.40 3.43 5.71
CA TRP A 6 25.13 3.03 5.12
C TRP A 6 24.32 4.29 4.80
N LEU A 7 24.37 4.69 3.54
CA LEU A 7 23.45 5.70 3.01
C LEU A 7 22.06 5.07 3.00
N GLY A 8 21.20 5.56 3.88
CA GLY A 8 19.78 5.24 3.85
C GLY A 8 19.21 5.57 2.48
N VAL A 9 18.46 4.63 1.93
CA VAL A 9 17.67 4.84 0.72
C VAL A 9 16.61 5.87 1.07
N GLY A 10 16.95 7.14 0.87
CA GLY A 10 15.97 8.20 0.88
C GLY A 10 15.02 7.94 -0.28
N SER A 11 13.73 7.89 0.00
CA SER A 11 12.73 8.18 -1.00
C SER A 11 13.24 9.37 -1.78
N ILE A 12 13.22 9.30 -3.10
CA ILE A 12 13.39 10.47 -3.92
C ILE A 12 12.09 11.28 -3.78
N ALA A 13 11.90 11.91 -2.61
CA ALA A 13 11.34 13.22 -2.62
C ALA A 13 12.40 14.03 -3.36
N THR A 14 12.20 14.32 -4.62
CA THR A 14 12.86 15.43 -5.27
C THR A 14 12.50 16.64 -4.42
N ALA A 15 13.35 16.94 -3.44
CA ALA A 15 13.41 18.23 -2.83
C ALA A 15 13.87 19.20 -3.93
N GLY A 16 12.97 19.43 -4.88
CA GLY A 16 12.98 20.62 -5.69
C GLY A 16 12.86 21.76 -4.70
N ALA A 17 13.91 22.54 -4.54
CA ALA A 17 13.85 23.82 -3.89
C ALA A 17 12.60 24.52 -4.46
N ILE A 18 11.55 24.65 -3.64
CA ILE A 18 10.37 25.45 -3.95
C ILE A 18 10.88 26.89 -3.88
N ALA A 19 11.39 27.39 -4.99
CA ALA A 19 11.46 28.82 -5.21
C ALA A 19 10.02 29.30 -5.08
N ALA A 20 9.75 30.10 -4.07
CA ALA A 20 8.45 30.73 -3.85
C ALA A 20 8.14 31.65 -5.04
N LEU A 21 7.63 31.08 -6.12
CA LEU A 21 6.95 31.80 -7.15
C LEU A 21 5.55 32.06 -6.59
N LEU A 22 5.29 33.28 -6.19
CA LEU A 22 3.96 33.84 -5.90
C LEU A 22 3.13 33.80 -7.20
N LEU A 23 2.67 32.62 -7.61
CA LEU A 23 1.58 32.49 -8.55
C LEU A 23 0.30 32.72 -7.74
N ARG A 24 -0.34 33.86 -7.98
CA ARG A 24 -1.73 34.12 -7.62
C ARG A 24 -2.61 33.12 -8.41
N GLY A 25 -2.67 31.87 -7.95
CA GLY A 25 -3.66 30.92 -8.37
C GLY A 25 -4.95 31.20 -7.61
N THR A 26 -6.02 31.44 -8.31
CA THR A 26 -7.38 31.42 -7.78
C THR A 26 -7.60 30.08 -7.09
N ALA A 27 -8.11 30.08 -5.85
CA ALA A 27 -8.53 28.87 -5.16
C ALA A 27 -9.47 28.09 -6.11
N SER A 28 -9.02 26.91 -6.53
CA SER A 28 -9.86 26.01 -7.31
C SER A 28 -10.92 25.45 -6.37
N ASP A 29 -12.18 25.65 -6.72
CA ASP A 29 -13.29 24.94 -6.05
C ASP A 29 -13.06 23.44 -6.15
N ALA A 30 -13.48 22.69 -5.12
CA ALA A 30 -13.32 21.24 -5.06
C ALA A 30 -13.82 20.60 -6.37
N PRO A 31 -13.06 19.64 -6.95
CA PRO A 31 -13.42 19.04 -8.21
C PRO A 31 -14.78 18.36 -8.13
N SER A 32 -15.69 18.73 -9.04
CA SER A 32 -17.00 18.08 -9.20
C SER A 32 -16.77 16.71 -9.85
N VAL A 33 -16.77 15.64 -9.07
CA VAL A 33 -16.66 14.26 -9.59
C VAL A 33 -18.06 13.64 -9.62
N ALA A 34 -18.70 13.70 -10.79
CA ALA A 34 -19.88 12.89 -11.10
C ALA A 34 -19.44 11.49 -11.53
N THR A 35 -19.02 10.64 -10.60
CA THR A 35 -18.72 9.24 -10.86
C THR A 35 -19.72 8.36 -10.12
N THR A 36 -20.27 7.34 -10.78
CA THR A 36 -21.16 6.35 -10.16
C THR A 36 -20.39 5.22 -9.45
N GLY A 37 -19.05 5.16 -9.64
CA GLY A 37 -18.15 4.17 -9.07
C GLY A 37 -17.23 4.75 -7.98
N TRP A 38 -16.28 3.94 -7.51
CA TRP A 38 -15.21 4.40 -6.63
C TRP A 38 -14.38 5.52 -7.29
N PRO A 39 -14.02 6.61 -6.60
CA PRO A 39 -14.19 6.88 -5.16
C PRO A 39 -15.44 7.73 -4.82
N SER A 40 -16.52 7.66 -5.61
CA SER A 40 -17.74 8.43 -5.30
C SER A 40 -18.18 8.21 -3.85
N PRO A 41 -18.57 9.28 -3.11
CA PRO A 41 -19.07 9.15 -1.74
C PRO A 41 -20.31 8.26 -1.61
N SER A 42 -21.11 8.12 -2.67
CA SER A 42 -22.31 7.25 -2.69
C SER A 42 -22.01 5.80 -3.05
N PHE A 43 -20.78 5.50 -3.48
CA PHE A 43 -20.40 4.14 -3.88
C PHE A 43 -20.12 3.28 -2.65
N GLN A 44 -20.78 2.12 -2.56
CA GLN A 44 -20.57 1.17 -1.49
C GLN A 44 -19.55 0.09 -1.89
N LEU A 45 -18.68 -0.25 -0.97
CA LEU A 45 -17.70 -1.33 -1.13
C LEU A 45 -18.33 -2.66 -0.65
N HIS A 46 -18.05 -3.75 -1.34
CA HIS A 46 -18.65 -5.07 -1.08
C HIS A 46 -17.55 -6.16 -0.93
N PRO A 47 -16.71 -6.09 0.13
CA PRO A 47 -15.69 -7.09 0.33
C PRO A 47 -16.29 -8.46 0.64
N LYS A 48 -15.68 -9.52 0.11
CA LYS A 48 -16.07 -10.88 0.43
C LYS A 48 -15.41 -11.34 1.73
N ALA A 49 -16.09 -12.21 2.47
CA ALA A 49 -15.47 -12.91 3.59
C ALA A 49 -14.42 -13.90 3.09
N PRO A 50 -13.28 -14.06 3.78
CA PRO A 50 -12.27 -15.04 3.42
C PRO A 50 -12.82 -16.48 3.54
N VAL A 51 -12.49 -17.31 2.57
CA VAL A 51 -12.79 -18.75 2.57
C VAL A 51 -11.51 -19.52 2.84
N PHE A 52 -11.53 -20.39 3.83
CA PHE A 52 -10.38 -21.17 4.24
C PHE A 52 -10.61 -22.65 3.86
N PRO A 53 -9.75 -23.25 3.02
CA PRO A 53 -9.86 -24.66 2.72
C PRO A 53 -9.45 -25.52 3.93
N ASP A 54 -9.89 -26.79 3.93
CA ASP A 54 -9.46 -27.75 4.93
C ASP A 54 -7.93 -27.85 4.98
N GLY A 55 -7.37 -27.92 6.17
CA GLY A 55 -5.92 -27.98 6.35
C GLY A 55 -5.18 -26.64 6.20
N PHE A 56 -5.88 -25.51 6.03
CA PHE A 56 -5.25 -24.20 5.94
C PHE A 56 -4.34 -23.91 7.15
N GLY A 57 -4.80 -24.22 8.36
CA GLY A 57 -4.06 -24.00 9.60
C GLY A 57 -3.93 -22.53 9.99
N MET A 58 -3.10 -22.23 11.00
CA MET A 58 -2.76 -20.86 11.40
C MET A 58 -1.64 -20.33 10.51
N ARG A 59 -1.71 -19.05 10.11
CA ARG A 59 -0.70 -18.35 9.32
C ARG A 59 -0.26 -17.08 10.00
N ARG A 60 1.02 -16.73 9.83
CA ARG A 60 1.62 -15.53 10.37
C ARG A 60 1.76 -14.47 9.29
N VAL A 61 1.14 -13.30 9.50
CA VAL A 61 1.20 -12.18 8.57
C VAL A 61 1.87 -11.00 9.25
N TYR A 62 2.97 -10.53 8.68
CA TYR A 62 3.62 -9.31 9.13
C TYR A 62 3.03 -8.14 8.35
N VAL A 63 2.33 -7.28 9.06
CA VAL A 63 1.68 -6.08 8.50
C VAL A 63 2.60 -4.89 8.73
N ASP A 64 3.15 -4.36 7.66
CA ASP A 64 4.05 -3.23 7.73
C ASP A 64 3.29 -1.92 7.51
N ALA A 65 3.33 -1.05 8.50
CA ALA A 65 2.86 0.33 8.38
C ALA A 65 3.96 1.15 7.69
N GLY A 66 3.77 1.48 6.42
CA GLY A 66 4.74 2.22 5.61
C GLY A 66 5.22 3.51 6.27
N HIS A 67 6.41 3.96 5.91
CA HIS A 67 7.05 5.14 6.51
C HIS A 67 7.21 5.07 8.04
N GLY A 68 7.37 6.21 8.73
CA GLY A 68 7.56 6.24 10.18
C GLY A 68 8.92 5.70 10.65
N ALA A 69 9.92 5.59 9.77
CA ALA A 69 11.33 5.56 10.17
C ALA A 69 11.78 6.96 10.52
N GLU A 70 12.85 7.07 11.30
CA GLU A 70 13.38 8.38 11.71
C GLU A 70 13.61 9.30 10.51
N GLY A 71 12.99 10.47 10.52
CA GLY A 71 13.07 11.47 9.45
C GLY A 71 12.30 11.12 8.17
N ASN A 72 11.46 10.09 8.16
CA ASN A 72 10.67 9.70 6.99
C ASN A 72 9.19 9.53 7.36
N THR A 73 8.40 10.60 7.18
CA THR A 73 6.96 10.63 7.40
C THR A 73 6.13 10.17 6.20
N GLY A 74 6.78 9.94 5.05
CA GLY A 74 6.11 9.67 3.78
C GLY A 74 5.63 10.95 3.08
N ASN A 75 4.59 10.82 2.28
CA ASN A 75 3.95 11.94 1.61
C ASN A 75 3.00 12.70 2.56
N LEU A 76 2.51 13.86 2.09
CA LEU A 76 1.48 14.64 2.74
C LEU A 76 0.20 14.57 1.89
N SER A 77 -0.90 14.17 2.48
CA SER A 77 -2.17 14.01 1.76
C SER A 77 -2.85 15.35 1.41
N ALA A 78 -3.89 15.28 0.57
CA ALA A 78 -4.75 16.42 0.26
C ALA A 78 -5.42 17.06 1.49
N PHE A 79 -5.42 16.41 2.63
CA PHE A 79 -5.92 16.92 3.91
C PHE A 79 -4.81 17.21 4.92
N CYS A 80 -3.55 17.31 4.47
CA CYS A 80 -2.39 17.52 5.31
C CYS A 80 -2.19 16.44 6.41
N GLU A 81 -2.56 15.21 6.12
CA GLU A 81 -2.20 14.05 6.95
C GLU A 81 -0.89 13.45 6.44
N ASP A 82 0.08 13.22 7.34
CA ASP A 82 1.30 12.50 7.01
C ASP A 82 0.99 11.04 6.68
N GLU A 83 1.64 10.50 5.65
CA GLU A 83 1.42 9.11 5.24
C GLU A 83 1.68 8.11 6.36
N GLN A 84 2.69 8.34 7.19
CA GLN A 84 2.98 7.48 8.34
C GLN A 84 1.79 7.30 9.29
N ASP A 85 0.94 8.32 9.47
CA ASP A 85 -0.21 8.27 10.38
C ASP A 85 -1.36 7.48 9.74
N PHE A 86 -1.60 7.71 8.45
CA PHE A 86 -2.53 6.92 7.67
C PHE A 86 -2.14 5.43 7.67
N THR A 87 -0.90 5.11 7.33
CA THR A 87 -0.44 3.72 7.19
C THR A 87 -0.45 2.96 8.51
N LEU A 88 -0.16 3.64 9.63
CA LEU A 88 -0.27 3.03 10.95
C LEU A 88 -1.72 2.67 11.29
N ARG A 89 -2.66 3.58 11.05
CA ARG A 89 -4.09 3.35 11.26
C ARG A 89 -4.59 2.18 10.40
N ALA A 90 -4.24 2.17 9.11
CA ALA A 90 -4.62 1.13 8.17
C ALA A 90 -4.01 -0.24 8.53
N ALA A 91 -2.73 -0.28 8.93
CA ALA A 91 -2.05 -1.50 9.34
C ALA A 91 -2.64 -2.11 10.63
N ILE A 92 -3.00 -1.28 11.60
CA ILE A 92 -3.67 -1.74 12.84
C ILE A 92 -5.05 -2.34 12.50
N ARG A 93 -5.82 -1.68 11.62
CA ARG A 93 -7.13 -2.20 11.19
C ARG A 93 -6.98 -3.55 10.46
N LEU A 94 -6.02 -3.65 9.54
CA LEU A 94 -5.73 -4.89 8.83
C LEU A 94 -5.32 -6.02 9.78
N ALA A 95 -4.40 -5.77 10.72
CA ALA A 95 -3.98 -6.77 11.69
C ALA A 95 -5.16 -7.26 12.55
N SER A 96 -5.98 -6.35 13.05
CA SER A 96 -7.21 -6.70 13.81
C SER A 96 -8.17 -7.54 12.99
N ARG A 97 -8.38 -7.19 11.71
CA ARG A 97 -9.24 -7.97 10.82
C ARG A 97 -8.70 -9.37 10.56
N LEU A 98 -7.39 -9.51 10.34
CA LEU A 98 -6.74 -10.81 10.17
C LEU A 98 -6.94 -11.71 11.39
N GLU A 99 -6.64 -11.19 12.58
CA GLU A 99 -6.80 -11.94 13.85
C GLU A 99 -8.25 -12.33 14.12
N SER A 100 -9.23 -11.49 13.76
CA SER A 100 -10.65 -11.78 13.95
C SER A 100 -11.14 -12.99 13.16
N THR A 101 -10.41 -13.43 12.13
CA THR A 101 -10.74 -14.64 11.37
C THR A 101 -10.44 -15.93 12.14
N GLY A 102 -9.61 -15.89 13.17
CA GLY A 102 -9.11 -17.06 13.90
C GLY A 102 -8.19 -17.97 13.06
N ARG A 103 -7.70 -17.48 11.92
CA ARG A 103 -6.83 -18.20 10.98
C ARG A 103 -5.50 -17.50 10.73
N PHE A 104 -5.34 -16.29 11.25
CA PHE A 104 -4.09 -15.54 11.16
C PHE A 104 -3.63 -15.08 12.54
N GLU A 105 -2.32 -15.16 12.76
CA GLU A 105 -1.59 -14.32 13.72
C GLU A 105 -1.03 -13.13 12.96
N ALA A 106 -1.23 -11.89 13.46
CA ALA A 106 -0.76 -10.70 12.81
C ALA A 106 0.18 -9.90 13.73
N ARG A 107 1.25 -9.34 13.15
CA ARG A 107 2.14 -8.37 13.83
C ARG A 107 2.26 -7.11 13.01
N VAL A 108 2.11 -5.97 13.65
CA VAL A 108 2.34 -4.66 13.03
C VAL A 108 3.79 -4.26 13.24
N SER A 109 4.45 -3.74 12.18
CA SER A 109 5.88 -3.39 12.19
C SER A 109 6.26 -2.32 13.21
N ARG A 110 5.32 -1.42 13.48
CA ARG A 110 5.43 -0.37 14.51
C ARG A 110 4.05 -0.10 15.11
N LYS A 111 3.99 0.12 16.41
CA LYS A 111 2.76 0.52 17.12
C LYS A 111 2.82 1.99 17.51
N ASP A 112 4.00 2.41 17.91
CA ASP A 112 4.39 3.74 18.31
C ASP A 112 5.89 3.86 18.07
N GLY A 113 6.37 5.05 17.75
CA GLY A 113 7.77 5.31 17.47
C GLY A 113 8.25 4.88 16.09
N ALA A 114 9.54 5.04 15.89
CA ALA A 114 10.20 4.75 14.62
C ALA A 114 10.72 3.30 14.58
N ALA A 115 10.59 2.67 13.42
CA ALA A 115 11.23 1.41 13.12
C ALA A 115 11.92 1.51 11.75
N SER A 116 13.20 1.20 11.69
CA SER A 116 13.93 1.20 10.42
C SER A 116 13.49 0.06 9.52
N TYR A 117 13.62 0.23 8.21
CA TYR A 117 13.26 -0.83 7.25
C TYR A 117 14.02 -2.15 7.45
N PRO A 118 15.34 -2.14 7.77
CA PRO A 118 16.04 -3.38 8.11
C PRO A 118 15.50 -4.08 9.35
N GLU A 119 15.09 -3.34 10.38
CA GLU A 119 14.48 -3.91 11.58
C GLU A 119 13.15 -4.58 11.29
N ARG A 120 12.31 -3.98 10.44
CA ARG A 120 11.01 -4.54 10.03
C ARG A 120 11.19 -5.88 9.31
N VAL A 121 12.10 -5.92 8.32
CA VAL A 121 12.42 -7.14 7.56
C VAL A 121 12.97 -8.21 8.49
N ARG A 122 13.93 -7.88 9.36
CA ARG A 122 14.49 -8.81 10.32
C ARG A 122 13.42 -9.36 11.28
N ALA A 123 12.60 -8.50 11.84
CA ALA A 123 11.53 -8.90 12.75
C ALA A 123 10.51 -9.85 12.11
N ALA A 124 10.14 -9.60 10.85
CA ALA A 124 9.27 -10.49 10.09
C ALA A 124 9.90 -11.87 9.86
N GLN A 125 11.20 -11.91 9.50
CA GLN A 125 11.95 -13.13 9.27
C GLN A 125 12.15 -13.95 10.55
N GLU A 126 12.59 -13.30 11.63
CA GLU A 126 12.80 -13.94 12.93
C GLU A 126 11.50 -14.49 13.53
N TRP A 127 10.39 -13.83 13.27
CA TRP A 127 9.08 -14.32 13.69
C TRP A 127 8.55 -15.46 12.83
N GLY A 128 9.14 -15.70 11.67
CA GLY A 128 8.70 -16.73 10.74
C GLY A 128 7.36 -16.38 10.08
N ALA A 129 7.24 -15.15 9.57
CA ALA A 129 6.03 -14.73 8.84
C ALA A 129 5.85 -15.55 7.54
N ASP A 130 4.62 -15.96 7.25
CA ASP A 130 4.23 -16.61 5.99
C ASP A 130 4.04 -15.58 4.86
N ALA A 131 3.70 -14.33 5.20
CA ALA A 131 3.54 -13.22 4.27
C ALA A 131 3.89 -11.88 4.91
N PHE A 132 4.32 -10.92 4.07
CA PHE A 132 4.61 -9.54 4.44
C PHE A 132 3.76 -8.61 3.59
N VAL A 133 2.94 -7.77 4.22
CA VAL A 133 2.08 -6.79 3.54
C VAL A 133 2.41 -5.41 4.07
N SER A 134 2.99 -4.56 3.23
CA SER A 134 3.26 -3.16 3.54
C SER A 134 2.15 -2.27 3.00
N VAL A 135 1.58 -1.42 3.85
CA VAL A 135 0.50 -0.51 3.48
C VAL A 135 1.07 0.88 3.29
N HIS A 136 0.76 1.48 2.16
CA HIS A 136 1.20 2.80 1.73
C HIS A 136 0.06 3.60 1.10
N SER A 137 0.30 4.88 0.83
CA SER A 137 -0.45 5.71 -0.09
C SER A 137 0.50 6.35 -1.09
N ASP A 138 0.06 6.50 -2.32
CA ASP A 138 0.87 7.00 -3.43
C ASP A 138 0.64 8.50 -3.68
N VAL A 139 1.49 9.11 -4.48
CA VAL A 139 1.39 10.49 -4.95
C VAL A 139 1.47 10.49 -6.46
N ARG A 140 0.40 10.94 -7.13
CA ARG A 140 0.25 10.90 -8.58
C ARG A 140 -0.23 12.24 -9.12
N GLY A 141 0.21 12.57 -10.31
CA GLY A 141 -0.11 13.82 -10.98
C GLY A 141 0.76 15.00 -10.53
N ASN A 142 0.48 16.15 -11.08
CA ASN A 142 1.20 17.38 -10.76
C ASN A 142 0.58 18.06 -9.55
N ALA A 143 1.33 18.13 -8.47
CA ALA A 143 0.86 18.74 -7.24
C ALA A 143 0.65 20.26 -7.39
N GLY A 144 -0.56 20.68 -7.09
CA GLY A 144 -0.94 22.06 -6.77
C GLY A 144 -1.15 22.22 -5.27
N VAL A 145 -1.83 23.29 -4.89
CA VAL A 145 -2.22 23.55 -3.50
C VAL A 145 -3.69 23.93 -3.41
N TRP A 146 -4.34 23.53 -2.32
CA TRP A 146 -5.70 23.89 -2.02
C TRP A 146 -5.91 24.13 -0.52
N SER A 147 -7.08 24.59 -0.14
CA SER A 147 -7.42 24.86 1.26
C SER A 147 -8.63 24.01 1.67
N PRO A 148 -8.43 22.82 2.23
CA PRO A 148 -9.52 21.96 2.70
C PRO A 148 -10.29 22.60 3.87
N ARG A 149 -9.61 23.44 4.62
CA ARG A 149 -10.19 24.21 5.76
C ARG A 149 -9.59 25.60 5.81
N LYS A 150 -10.34 26.56 6.38
CA LYS A 150 -9.87 27.96 6.53
C LYS A 150 -8.53 28.00 7.28
N GLY A 151 -7.55 28.60 6.65
CA GLY A 151 -6.20 28.77 7.23
C GLY A 151 -5.27 27.57 7.08
N GLN A 152 -5.69 26.49 6.43
CA GLN A 152 -4.87 25.33 6.11
C GLN A 152 -4.58 25.28 4.60
N THR A 153 -3.33 25.01 4.23
CA THR A 153 -2.94 24.81 2.84
C THR A 153 -2.29 23.46 2.70
N CYS A 154 -2.86 22.59 1.86
CA CYS A 154 -2.41 21.22 1.62
C CYS A 154 -2.09 21.02 0.13
N PRO A 155 -1.26 20.01 -0.23
CA PRO A 155 -1.06 19.64 -1.62
C PRO A 155 -2.32 19.01 -2.18
N MET A 156 -2.56 19.15 -3.50
CA MET A 156 -3.65 18.47 -4.22
C MET A 156 -3.23 18.20 -5.66
N ALA A 157 -3.67 17.09 -6.21
CA ALA A 157 -3.52 16.78 -7.63
C ALA A 157 -4.72 15.98 -8.14
N ASP A 158 -5.03 16.14 -9.44
CA ASP A 158 -6.05 15.36 -10.16
C ASP A 158 -5.41 14.17 -10.90
N GLY A 159 -4.39 13.53 -10.32
CA GLY A 159 -3.74 12.34 -10.87
C GLY A 159 -4.60 11.09 -10.76
N GLY A 160 -4.13 10.00 -11.34
CA GLY A 160 -4.87 8.75 -11.40
C GLY A 160 -5.28 8.22 -10.02
N VAL A 161 -6.54 7.83 -9.89
CA VAL A 161 -7.10 7.19 -8.69
C VAL A 161 -6.86 5.68 -8.69
N GLY A 162 -7.08 5.06 -7.54
CA GLY A 162 -7.11 3.61 -7.40
C GLY A 162 -5.86 3.03 -6.73
N PHE A 163 -5.95 1.74 -6.43
CA PHE A 163 -4.87 1.01 -5.77
C PHE A 163 -3.80 0.52 -6.76
N ALA A 164 -2.58 0.34 -6.25
CA ALA A 164 -1.53 -0.42 -6.92
C ALA A 164 -0.87 -1.40 -5.95
N VAL A 165 -0.53 -2.59 -6.44
CA VAL A 165 0.15 -3.63 -5.67
C VAL A 165 1.53 -3.85 -6.27
N LEU A 166 2.57 -3.55 -5.51
CA LEU A 166 3.96 -3.62 -5.95
C LEU A 166 4.61 -4.90 -5.41
N TYR A 167 5.42 -5.55 -6.23
CA TYR A 167 6.26 -6.65 -5.79
C TYR A 167 7.62 -6.64 -6.47
N SER A 168 8.58 -7.43 -5.94
CA SER A 168 9.92 -7.59 -6.52
C SER A 168 10.04 -8.95 -7.21
N ASP A 169 10.63 -8.96 -8.39
CA ASP A 169 11.00 -10.17 -9.14
C ASP A 169 12.44 -10.64 -8.87
N GLU A 170 13.04 -10.18 -7.78
CA GLU A 170 14.35 -10.63 -7.31
C GLU A 170 14.23 -11.77 -6.29
N GLY A 171 15.11 -12.74 -6.38
CA GLY A 171 15.18 -13.87 -5.45
C GLY A 171 15.10 -15.22 -6.13
N SER A 172 14.80 -16.27 -5.38
CA SER A 172 14.57 -17.58 -5.97
C SER A 172 13.27 -17.61 -6.79
N PRO A 173 13.17 -18.47 -7.80
CA PRO A 173 11.95 -18.60 -8.60
C PRO A 173 10.69 -18.80 -7.74
N GLU A 174 10.76 -19.59 -6.68
CA GLU A 174 9.64 -19.87 -5.79
C GLU A 174 9.21 -18.64 -5.00
N LEU A 175 10.18 -17.81 -4.58
CA LEU A 175 9.90 -16.58 -3.87
C LEU A 175 9.25 -15.54 -4.80
N VAL A 176 9.76 -15.41 -6.02
CA VAL A 176 9.20 -14.51 -7.04
C VAL A 176 7.78 -14.93 -7.42
N GLU A 177 7.56 -16.23 -7.63
CA GLU A 177 6.23 -16.77 -7.89
C GLU A 177 5.27 -16.49 -6.71
N GLY A 178 5.72 -16.74 -5.49
CA GLY A 178 4.93 -16.46 -4.28
C GLY A 178 4.54 -14.99 -4.12
N ARG A 179 5.46 -14.07 -4.41
CA ARG A 179 5.21 -12.63 -4.41
C ARG A 179 4.21 -12.23 -5.49
N GLY A 180 4.41 -12.68 -6.72
CA GLY A 180 3.50 -12.42 -7.83
C GLY A 180 2.10 -12.99 -7.58
N ARG A 181 2.00 -14.20 -7.02
CA ARG A 181 0.73 -14.82 -6.60
C ARG A 181 0.01 -13.95 -5.57
N LEU A 182 0.70 -13.56 -4.50
CA LEU A 182 0.12 -12.70 -3.46
C LEU A 182 -0.36 -11.37 -4.05
N ALA A 183 0.46 -10.72 -4.88
CA ALA A 183 0.09 -9.45 -5.52
C ALA A 183 -1.17 -9.58 -6.38
N ARG A 184 -1.29 -10.65 -7.17
CA ARG A 184 -2.47 -10.90 -8.01
C ARG A 184 -3.73 -11.13 -7.17
N HIS A 185 -3.64 -11.95 -6.10
CA HIS A 185 -4.79 -12.16 -5.22
C HIS A 185 -5.23 -10.88 -4.52
N VAL A 186 -4.30 -10.05 -4.04
CA VAL A 186 -4.62 -8.75 -3.45
C VAL A 186 -5.36 -7.85 -4.45
N ALA A 187 -4.88 -7.76 -5.69
CA ALA A 187 -5.53 -6.96 -6.71
C ALA A 187 -6.93 -7.49 -7.09
N VAL A 188 -7.10 -8.82 -7.19
CA VAL A 188 -8.39 -9.46 -7.48
C VAL A 188 -9.43 -9.13 -6.39
N GLU A 189 -9.05 -9.31 -5.12
CA GLU A 189 -10.00 -9.14 -4.03
C GLU A 189 -10.34 -7.66 -3.78
N LEU A 190 -9.38 -6.74 -3.96
CA LEU A 190 -9.67 -5.30 -3.91
C LEU A 190 -10.61 -4.88 -5.05
N ALA A 191 -10.35 -5.31 -6.29
CA ALA A 191 -11.23 -5.03 -7.41
C ALA A 191 -12.63 -5.65 -7.22
N SER A 192 -12.71 -6.87 -6.69
CA SER A 192 -13.98 -7.54 -6.37
C SER A 192 -14.77 -6.82 -5.27
N ALA A 193 -14.08 -6.16 -4.35
CA ALA A 193 -14.69 -5.33 -3.32
C ALA A 193 -15.21 -3.98 -3.86
N GLY A 194 -14.81 -3.60 -5.08
CA GLY A 194 -15.23 -2.38 -5.74
C GLY A 194 -14.17 -1.26 -5.78
N PHE A 195 -12.98 -1.50 -5.25
CA PHE A 195 -11.87 -0.57 -5.45
C PHE A 195 -11.40 -0.56 -6.90
N VAL A 196 -11.02 0.60 -7.41
CA VAL A 196 -10.49 0.74 -8.76
C VAL A 196 -8.99 0.44 -8.77
N ALA A 197 -8.54 -0.33 -9.74
CA ALA A 197 -7.12 -0.54 -9.98
C ALA A 197 -6.51 0.67 -10.71
N TYR A 198 -5.35 1.14 -10.25
CA TYR A 198 -4.62 2.20 -10.91
C TYR A 198 -3.98 1.70 -12.22
N GLY A 199 -4.10 2.48 -13.29
CA GLY A 199 -3.60 2.10 -14.61
C GLY A 199 -2.09 2.26 -14.82
N GLY A 200 -1.36 2.90 -13.89
CA GLY A 200 0.11 3.02 -13.96
C GLY A 200 0.64 4.16 -14.83
N ASN A 201 -0.21 5.06 -15.32
CA ASN A 201 0.18 6.07 -16.31
C ASN A 201 1.30 7.02 -15.84
N GLU A 202 1.36 7.31 -14.54
CA GLU A 202 2.36 8.20 -13.93
C GLU A 202 3.59 7.46 -13.38
N TYR A 203 3.62 6.12 -13.43
CA TYR A 203 4.74 5.32 -12.90
C TYR A 203 6.00 5.33 -13.76
N GLY A 204 5.89 5.74 -15.01
CA GLY A 204 7.03 5.80 -15.93
C GLY A 204 7.73 4.45 -16.10
N GLN A 205 9.06 4.43 -15.93
CA GLN A 205 9.88 3.22 -16.08
C GLN A 205 10.26 2.56 -14.76
N VAL A 206 9.88 3.15 -13.62
CA VAL A 206 10.29 2.64 -12.29
C VAL A 206 9.42 1.47 -11.81
N TYR A 207 8.24 1.31 -12.40
CA TYR A 207 7.36 0.15 -12.20
C TYR A 207 6.87 -0.39 -13.54
N ALA A 208 6.94 -1.69 -13.73
CA ALA A 208 6.38 -2.36 -14.91
C ALA A 208 5.04 -3.01 -14.57
N ALA A 209 3.99 -2.66 -15.31
CA ALA A 209 2.69 -3.31 -15.16
C ALA A 209 2.79 -4.81 -15.43
N ALA A 210 2.17 -5.62 -14.58
CA ALA A 210 2.00 -7.04 -14.87
C ALA A 210 1.01 -7.21 -16.03
N GLN A 211 1.36 -8.09 -16.98
CA GLN A 211 0.55 -8.26 -18.20
C GLN A 211 -0.80 -8.96 -17.96
N ASP A 212 -0.88 -9.69 -16.85
CA ASP A 212 -2.00 -10.57 -16.53
C ASP A 212 -2.96 -9.99 -15.48
N ARG A 213 -2.64 -8.82 -14.90
CA ARG A 213 -3.49 -8.25 -13.84
C ARG A 213 -3.34 -6.74 -13.71
N ASP A 214 -4.47 -6.03 -13.87
CA ASP A 214 -4.56 -4.59 -13.61
C ASP A 214 -4.22 -4.25 -12.14
N GLY A 215 -3.56 -3.14 -11.94
CA GLY A 215 -3.16 -2.65 -10.62
C GLY A 215 -1.98 -3.41 -10.00
N VAL A 216 -1.36 -4.36 -10.70
CA VAL A 216 -0.16 -5.08 -10.24
C VAL A 216 1.06 -4.61 -10.99
N PHE A 217 2.14 -4.29 -10.25
CA PHE A 217 3.37 -3.75 -10.82
C PHE A 217 4.60 -4.40 -10.21
N VAL A 218 5.62 -4.54 -11.04
CA VAL A 218 6.94 -5.04 -10.65
C VAL A 218 7.87 -3.85 -10.42
N ASP A 219 8.60 -3.84 -9.33
CA ASP A 219 9.64 -2.85 -9.05
C ASP A 219 10.77 -2.91 -10.10
N ARG A 220 10.98 -1.81 -10.81
CA ARG A 220 11.98 -1.63 -11.88
C ARG A 220 13.00 -0.53 -11.58
N HIS A 221 13.06 -0.05 -10.36
CA HIS A 221 14.14 0.86 -9.98
C HIS A 221 15.52 0.25 -10.30
N ALA A 222 16.52 1.08 -10.44
CA ALA A 222 17.89 0.62 -10.54
C ALA A 222 18.25 -0.27 -9.33
N MET A 223 19.11 -1.27 -9.54
CA MET A 223 19.38 -2.34 -8.56
C MET A 223 19.75 -1.84 -7.15
N ASP A 224 20.45 -0.72 -7.05
CA ASP A 224 20.83 -0.06 -5.80
C ASP A 224 19.68 0.73 -5.15
N LYS A 225 18.62 1.00 -5.91
CA LYS A 225 17.42 1.78 -5.48
C LYS A 225 16.15 0.94 -5.39
N ARG A 226 16.24 -0.37 -5.60
CA ARG A 226 15.10 -1.29 -5.43
C ARG A 226 14.53 -1.20 -4.04
N ILE A 227 13.21 -1.29 -3.94
CA ILE A 227 12.48 -1.13 -2.68
C ILE A 227 12.93 -2.19 -1.66
N PHE A 228 13.52 -1.72 -0.57
CA PHE A 228 14.22 -2.55 0.40
C PHE A 228 13.35 -3.67 0.97
N VAL A 229 12.15 -3.36 1.45
CA VAL A 229 11.25 -4.34 2.07
C VAL A 229 10.76 -5.40 1.09
N LEU A 230 10.58 -5.06 -0.18
CA LEU A 230 10.21 -6.03 -1.23
C LEU A 230 11.37 -6.93 -1.61
N ARG A 231 12.59 -6.38 -1.66
CA ARG A 231 13.79 -7.08 -2.10
C ARG A 231 14.37 -8.00 -1.03
N ARG A 232 14.32 -7.59 0.26
CA ARG A 232 15.05 -8.23 1.35
C ARG A 232 14.25 -9.21 2.19
N THR A 233 12.94 -9.27 2.04
CA THR A 233 12.09 -10.26 2.69
C THR A 233 12.32 -11.65 2.10
N SER A 234 12.35 -12.67 2.95
CA SER A 234 12.48 -14.08 2.56
C SER A 234 11.15 -14.82 2.39
N MET A 235 10.05 -14.14 2.62
CA MET A 235 8.68 -14.61 2.38
C MET A 235 8.00 -13.80 1.28
N PRO A 236 6.86 -14.25 0.72
CA PRO A 236 6.04 -13.44 -0.17
C PRO A 236 5.74 -12.07 0.42
N ALA A 237 6.09 -11.00 -0.31
CA ALA A 237 5.98 -9.62 0.14
C ALA A 237 5.39 -8.73 -0.94
N VAL A 238 4.48 -7.85 -0.53
CA VAL A 238 3.88 -6.82 -1.39
C VAL A 238 3.84 -5.49 -0.67
N ILE A 239 3.87 -4.40 -1.45
CA ILE A 239 3.42 -3.09 -1.02
C ILE A 239 2.05 -2.86 -1.65
N LEU A 240 1.10 -2.43 -0.84
CA LEU A 240 -0.19 -1.94 -1.31
C LEU A 240 -0.17 -0.40 -1.24
N GLU A 241 -0.09 0.23 -2.40
CA GLU A 241 -0.41 1.64 -2.57
C GLU A 241 -1.92 1.77 -2.65
N THR A 242 -2.53 2.15 -1.55
CA THR A 242 -3.99 2.10 -1.40
C THR A 242 -4.73 3.09 -2.28
N HIS A 243 -4.15 4.28 -2.50
CA HIS A 243 -4.79 5.38 -3.20
C HIS A 243 -3.80 6.49 -3.59
N ASN A 244 -4.26 7.45 -4.38
CA ASN A 244 -3.57 8.71 -4.58
C ASN A 244 -3.88 9.67 -3.43
N ALA A 245 -2.93 9.88 -2.52
CA ALA A 245 -3.10 10.75 -1.36
C ALA A 245 -3.38 12.22 -1.72
N LEU A 246 -3.01 12.65 -2.94
CA LEU A 246 -3.28 14.02 -3.41
C LEU A 246 -4.67 14.18 -4.05
N HIS A 247 -5.37 13.09 -4.38
CA HIS A 247 -6.70 13.17 -4.97
C HIS A 247 -7.76 13.35 -3.86
N ALA A 248 -8.28 14.57 -3.72
CA ALA A 248 -9.08 14.98 -2.57
C ALA A 248 -10.28 14.05 -2.27
N VAL A 249 -11.03 13.63 -3.30
CA VAL A 249 -12.18 12.74 -3.10
C VAL A 249 -11.75 11.36 -2.65
N GLU A 250 -10.68 10.81 -3.25
CA GLU A 250 -10.17 9.50 -2.87
C GLU A 250 -9.58 9.52 -1.45
N ALA A 251 -8.71 10.51 -1.15
CA ALA A 251 -8.12 10.67 0.17
C ALA A 251 -9.19 10.82 1.28
N LEU A 252 -10.31 11.51 1.00
CA LEU A 252 -11.42 11.62 1.95
C LEU A 252 -12.04 10.24 2.24
N ARG A 253 -12.27 9.42 1.22
CA ARG A 253 -12.81 8.06 1.40
C ARG A 253 -11.92 7.19 2.30
N TRP A 254 -10.61 7.36 2.22
CA TRP A 254 -9.64 6.62 3.04
C TRP A 254 -9.54 7.09 4.49
N THR A 255 -10.26 8.15 4.87
CA THR A 255 -10.47 8.50 6.28
C THR A 255 -11.62 7.73 6.93
N GLU A 256 -12.45 7.05 6.14
CA GLU A 256 -13.65 6.34 6.61
C GLU A 256 -13.28 4.94 7.13
N ASP A 257 -13.81 4.59 8.29
CA ASP A 257 -13.63 3.26 8.90
C ASP A 257 -14.14 2.13 7.98
N GLU A 258 -15.23 2.36 7.26
CA GLU A 258 -15.82 1.40 6.32
C GLU A 258 -14.87 1.09 5.16
N THR A 259 -14.15 2.09 4.66
CA THR A 259 -13.15 1.91 3.60
C THR A 259 -11.97 1.07 4.08
N LEU A 260 -11.46 1.36 5.28
CA LEU A 260 -10.37 0.60 5.88
C LEU A 260 -10.79 -0.84 6.20
N GLU A 261 -12.03 -1.05 6.65
CA GLU A 261 -12.58 -2.38 6.90
C GLU A 261 -12.74 -3.17 5.59
N ALA A 262 -13.27 -2.55 4.54
CA ALA A 262 -13.42 -3.18 3.24
C ALA A 262 -12.06 -3.61 2.64
N MET A 263 -11.06 -2.75 2.70
CA MET A 263 -9.67 -3.07 2.32
C MET A 263 -9.16 -4.26 3.14
N SER A 264 -9.29 -4.20 4.46
CA SER A 264 -8.77 -5.23 5.36
C SER A 264 -9.42 -6.59 5.12
N ALA A 265 -10.72 -6.62 4.84
CA ALA A 265 -11.45 -7.83 4.49
C ALA A 265 -11.00 -8.40 3.13
N ALA A 266 -10.81 -7.54 2.13
CA ALA A 266 -10.28 -7.95 0.82
C ALA A 266 -8.87 -8.54 0.94
N ILE A 267 -7.98 -7.92 1.72
CA ILE A 267 -6.63 -8.45 1.95
C ILE A 267 -6.67 -9.78 2.71
N ALA A 268 -7.56 -9.94 3.68
CA ALA A 268 -7.72 -11.23 4.40
C ALA A 268 -8.14 -12.35 3.43
N SER A 269 -9.06 -12.08 2.50
CA SER A 269 -9.47 -13.03 1.46
C SER A 269 -8.33 -13.35 0.49
N ALA A 270 -7.56 -12.33 0.08
CA ALA A 270 -6.39 -12.50 -0.78
C ALA A 270 -5.32 -13.39 -0.14
N LEU A 271 -5.00 -13.14 1.13
CA LEU A 271 -4.03 -13.94 1.89
C LEU A 271 -4.51 -15.37 2.08
N ALA A 272 -5.81 -15.59 2.36
CA ALA A 272 -6.37 -16.93 2.46
C ALA A 272 -6.18 -17.70 1.15
N SER A 273 -6.50 -17.09 0.01
CA SER A 273 -6.36 -17.71 -1.31
C SER A 273 -4.90 -17.94 -1.69
N ALA A 274 -4.04 -16.92 -1.56
CA ALA A 274 -2.63 -17.00 -1.96
C ALA A 274 -1.83 -18.04 -1.15
N LEU A 275 -2.06 -18.11 0.18
CA LEU A 275 -1.36 -19.05 1.06
C LEU A 275 -1.93 -20.47 1.00
N ALA A 276 -3.21 -20.65 0.63
CA ALA A 276 -3.78 -21.95 0.32
C ALA A 276 -3.17 -22.52 -0.97
N GLU A 277 -3.16 -21.72 -2.04
CA GLU A 277 -2.60 -22.13 -3.33
C GLU A 277 -1.13 -22.51 -3.24
N ALA A 278 -0.31 -21.77 -2.47
CA ALA A 278 1.09 -22.09 -2.21
C ALA A 278 1.32 -23.50 -1.64
N ARG A 279 0.30 -24.12 -1.05
CA ARG A 279 0.32 -25.47 -0.47
C ARG A 279 -0.45 -26.50 -1.29
N GLY A 280 -0.95 -26.13 -2.45
CA GLY A 280 -1.81 -27.02 -3.26
C GLY A 280 -3.17 -27.30 -2.61
N LEU A 281 -3.61 -26.46 -1.66
CA LEU A 281 -4.93 -26.58 -1.05
C LEU A 281 -5.94 -25.87 -1.96
N SER A 282 -6.98 -26.59 -2.41
CA SER A 282 -8.09 -25.99 -3.15
C SER A 282 -9.25 -25.72 -2.20
N ALA A 283 -9.86 -24.53 -2.29
CA ALA A 283 -11.17 -24.30 -1.69
C ALA A 283 -12.17 -25.21 -2.41
N GLN A 284 -12.82 -26.11 -1.69
CA GLN A 284 -13.98 -26.83 -2.23
C GLN A 284 -15.07 -25.78 -2.48
N ARG A 285 -15.52 -25.69 -3.73
CA ARG A 285 -16.60 -24.77 -4.17
C ARG A 285 -17.95 -25.26 -3.68
#